data_70c2afc7cb23a9ca5b777e70b8992c8d
#
_entry.id   70c2afc7cb23a9ca5b777e70b8992c8d
#
_cell.length_a   1.000
_cell.length_b   1.000
_cell.length_c   1.000
_cell.angle_alpha   90.00
_cell.angle_beta   90.00
_cell.angle_gamma   90.00
#
_symmetry.space_group_name_H-M   'P 1'
#
loop_
_entity.id
_entity.type
_entity.pdbx_description
1 polymer ?
#
loop_
_entity_poly.entity_id
_entity_poly.type
_entity_poly.pdbx_seq_one_letter_code
_entity_poly.pdbx_strand_id
1 'polypeptide(L)'
;MHKKLYIKTYGCQMNVYDSLKMQELLAPFGFEPTELLDEADMVILNTCHIREKASEKVYSELGRIKKVKDKRLEAGHSAMIIAVAGCVGQAEGEEIFRRTPYVDIVVGPQSYHTLPDLIAKLARSEKHLIELDFIEEDKFDNLPQDYQGQGASAFVSIQEGCDKFCTFCVVPYTRGAEFSRPVEQIYRESMAVVAKGAKEVHLLGQNVNAYHGKANNDQTYSLADLIKHVATITGLERIRYTTSHPRDMNDELIALHGQEQKLMPFLHLPIQSGSNKILKAMNRKHTREEYFTIIDKLRVARPDIVMSSDFIIGFPGETDEDFADTLDLVKRIRFGQCFSFKYSPRPGTPAAAMEQVPEEVKVERLATLQQELAKQQFEQNVASVGKVMPVLFEKDGKFEGHIVGKTPYMQSVYMEDVGKSLIGKIVDVKITKALATSVTGEIL
;
A
#
# COMPACT_ATOMS: atom_id res chain seq x y z
N MET A 1 -28.96 18.86 3.36
CA MET A 1 -28.67 18.40 1.98
C MET A 1 -27.51 17.44 2.04
N HIS A 2 -27.65 16.26 1.47
CA HIS A 2 -26.53 15.31 1.34
C HIS A 2 -25.60 15.84 0.25
N LYS A 3 -24.30 15.95 0.56
CA LYS A 3 -23.24 16.36 -0.37
C LYS A 3 -22.54 15.13 -0.93
N LYS A 4 -22.16 15.13 -2.17
CA LYS A 4 -21.46 14.03 -2.83
C LYS A 4 -19.95 14.22 -2.75
N LEU A 5 -19.25 13.19 -2.26
CA LEU A 5 -17.80 13.13 -2.11
C LEU A 5 -17.19 12.15 -3.12
N TYR A 6 -16.37 12.66 -4.01
CA TYR A 6 -15.57 11.85 -4.92
C TYR A 6 -14.12 11.80 -4.45
N ILE A 7 -13.59 10.61 -4.15
CA ILE A 7 -12.17 10.45 -3.81
C ILE A 7 -11.46 9.64 -4.88
N LYS A 8 -10.45 10.25 -5.49
CA LYS A 8 -9.56 9.55 -6.42
C LYS A 8 -8.25 9.24 -5.75
N THR A 9 -7.99 7.95 -5.56
CA THR A 9 -6.80 7.45 -4.87
C THR A 9 -5.72 7.05 -5.87
N TYR A 10 -4.53 7.59 -5.69
CA TYR A 10 -3.33 7.18 -6.39
C TYR A 10 -2.32 6.63 -5.40
N GLY A 11 -1.64 5.53 -5.73
CA GLY A 11 -0.49 5.08 -4.97
C GLY A 11 -0.59 3.68 -4.39
N CYS A 12 -0.33 3.54 -3.10
CA CYS A 12 -0.20 2.27 -2.39
C CYS A 12 -1.44 1.97 -1.53
N GLN A 13 -1.42 0.82 -0.86
CA GLN A 13 -2.48 0.38 0.05
C GLN A 13 -2.72 1.37 1.21
N MET A 14 -1.66 2.04 1.70
CA MET A 14 -1.79 3.10 2.71
C MET A 14 -2.68 4.25 2.21
N ASN A 15 -2.53 4.67 0.93
CA ASN A 15 -3.41 5.70 0.37
C ASN A 15 -4.87 5.20 0.25
N VAL A 16 -5.08 3.91 -0.01
CA VAL A 16 -6.44 3.34 0.00
C VAL A 16 -7.03 3.41 1.41
N TYR A 17 -6.27 3.01 2.42
CA TYR A 17 -6.66 3.14 3.82
C TYR A 17 -6.96 4.61 4.19
N ASP A 18 -6.06 5.56 3.88
CA ASP A 18 -6.26 6.99 4.14
C ASP A 18 -7.54 7.51 3.46
N SER A 19 -7.83 7.08 2.23
CA SER A 19 -9.07 7.47 1.51
C SER A 19 -10.34 6.99 2.20
N LEU A 20 -10.33 5.75 2.69
CA LEU A 20 -11.45 5.20 3.47
C LEU A 20 -11.64 5.99 4.78
N LYS A 21 -10.54 6.33 5.46
CA LYS A 21 -10.61 7.14 6.68
C LYS A 21 -11.11 8.56 6.42
N MET A 22 -10.74 9.18 5.31
CA MET A 22 -11.30 10.49 4.92
C MET A 22 -12.81 10.40 4.62
N GLN A 23 -13.30 9.31 4.00
CA GLN A 23 -14.74 9.08 3.82
C GLN A 23 -15.46 8.93 5.15
N GLU A 24 -14.95 8.07 6.05
CA GLU A 24 -15.50 7.87 7.39
C GLU A 24 -15.56 9.18 8.19
N LEU A 25 -14.49 9.98 8.11
CA LEU A 25 -14.38 11.27 8.79
C LEU A 25 -15.41 12.29 8.30
N LEU A 26 -15.70 12.32 7.00
CA LEU A 26 -16.60 13.31 6.39
C LEU A 26 -18.07 12.87 6.38
N ALA A 27 -18.37 11.60 6.61
CA ALA A 27 -19.73 11.08 6.63
C ALA A 27 -20.65 11.77 7.67
N PRO A 28 -20.22 12.05 8.93
CA PRO A 28 -21.04 12.78 9.91
C PRO A 28 -21.37 14.22 9.49
N PHE A 29 -20.59 14.80 8.55
CA PHE A 29 -20.80 16.14 8.02
C PHE A 29 -21.68 16.15 6.77
N GLY A 30 -22.36 15.02 6.48
CA GLY A 30 -23.32 14.88 5.40
C GLY A 30 -22.70 14.60 4.03
N PHE A 31 -21.45 14.17 3.96
CA PHE A 31 -20.81 13.73 2.72
C PHE A 31 -21.05 12.24 2.47
N GLU A 32 -21.60 11.92 1.31
CA GLU A 32 -21.82 10.55 0.84
C GLU A 32 -20.88 10.24 -0.34
N PRO A 33 -20.25 9.05 -0.38
CA PRO A 33 -19.36 8.69 -1.48
C PRO A 33 -20.11 8.62 -2.81
N THR A 34 -19.43 9.03 -3.90
CA THR A 34 -19.89 8.88 -5.28
C THR A 34 -18.71 8.44 -6.18
N GLU A 35 -19.03 7.61 -7.18
CA GLU A 35 -18.08 7.24 -8.24
C GLU A 35 -18.15 8.20 -9.44
N LEU A 36 -19.08 9.14 -9.45
CA LEU A 36 -19.34 10.06 -10.54
C LEU A 36 -18.78 11.45 -10.24
N LEU A 37 -17.69 11.83 -10.91
CA LEU A 37 -17.04 13.12 -10.74
C LEU A 37 -17.99 14.29 -11.03
N ASP A 38 -18.88 14.15 -12.01
CA ASP A 38 -19.81 15.21 -12.44
C ASP A 38 -20.89 15.52 -11.37
N GLU A 39 -21.12 14.60 -10.43
CA GLU A 39 -22.07 14.81 -9.32
C GLU A 39 -21.41 15.34 -8.04
N ALA A 40 -20.08 15.33 -7.97
CA ALA A 40 -19.36 15.61 -6.74
C ALA A 40 -19.48 17.09 -6.30
N ASP A 41 -19.82 17.28 -5.03
CA ASP A 41 -19.74 18.60 -4.36
C ASP A 41 -18.36 18.84 -3.74
N MET A 42 -17.63 17.74 -3.46
CA MET A 42 -16.23 17.76 -3.04
C MET A 42 -15.44 16.66 -3.74
N VAL A 43 -14.25 17.01 -4.19
CA VAL A 43 -13.28 16.08 -4.79
C VAL A 43 -12.02 16.07 -3.94
N ILE A 44 -11.55 14.88 -3.57
CA ILE A 44 -10.25 14.70 -2.92
C ILE A 44 -9.36 13.87 -3.86
N LEU A 45 -8.21 14.42 -4.24
CA LEU A 45 -7.13 13.66 -4.87
C LEU A 45 -6.18 13.19 -3.78
N ASN A 46 -6.28 11.91 -3.37
CA ASN A 46 -5.33 11.31 -2.46
C ASN A 46 -4.14 10.76 -3.23
N THR A 47 -2.95 11.28 -2.95
CA THR A 47 -1.81 11.23 -3.85
C THR A 47 -0.60 10.58 -3.22
N CYS A 48 0.19 9.88 -4.06
CA CYS A 48 1.42 9.21 -3.65
C CYS A 48 2.62 9.87 -4.34
N HIS A 49 3.73 10.03 -3.63
CA HIS A 49 4.96 10.62 -4.16
C HIS A 49 6.04 9.57 -4.48
N ILE A 50 5.73 8.28 -4.33
CA ILE A 50 6.70 7.18 -4.51
C ILE A 50 6.98 6.90 -5.99
N ARG A 51 6.01 7.12 -6.91
CA ARG A 51 6.14 6.78 -8.33
C ARG A 51 6.62 7.97 -9.14
N GLU A 52 7.44 7.68 -10.16
CA GLU A 52 7.80 8.63 -11.21
C GLU A 52 6.54 9.24 -11.83
N LYS A 53 6.57 10.52 -12.16
CA LYS A 53 5.44 11.28 -12.73
C LYS A 53 4.17 11.32 -11.87
N ALA A 54 4.27 11.01 -10.56
CA ALA A 54 3.11 11.07 -9.68
C ALA A 54 2.55 12.49 -9.63
N SER A 55 3.40 13.51 -9.44
CA SER A 55 2.99 14.92 -9.41
C SER A 55 2.40 15.38 -10.75
N GLU A 56 3.01 15.02 -11.90
CA GLU A 56 2.47 15.38 -13.22
C GLU A 56 1.06 14.83 -13.46
N LYS A 57 0.81 13.58 -13.00
CA LYS A 57 -0.54 12.98 -13.06
C LYS A 57 -1.54 13.73 -12.20
N VAL A 58 -1.12 14.20 -11.03
CA VAL A 58 -1.97 15.02 -10.14
C VAL A 58 -2.38 16.30 -10.85
N TYR A 59 -1.44 17.04 -11.43
CA TYR A 59 -1.74 18.29 -12.15
C TYR A 59 -2.61 18.06 -13.40
N SER A 60 -2.36 17.00 -14.15
CA SER A 60 -3.21 16.60 -15.28
C SER A 60 -4.65 16.32 -14.84
N GLU A 61 -4.83 15.62 -13.72
CA GLU A 61 -6.15 15.31 -13.19
C GLU A 61 -6.84 16.55 -12.62
N LEU A 62 -6.11 17.41 -11.92
CA LEU A 62 -6.63 18.70 -11.45
C LEU A 62 -7.18 19.56 -12.61
N GLY A 63 -6.50 19.55 -13.76
CA GLY A 63 -6.99 20.21 -14.98
C GLY A 63 -8.31 19.62 -15.49
N ARG A 64 -8.53 18.28 -15.37
CA ARG A 64 -9.81 17.64 -15.68
C ARG A 64 -10.91 18.07 -14.72
N ILE A 65 -10.61 18.01 -13.42
CA ILE A 65 -11.57 18.37 -12.36
C ILE A 65 -11.98 19.82 -12.51
N LYS A 66 -11.04 20.73 -12.83
CA LYS A 66 -11.35 22.13 -13.09
C LYS A 66 -12.42 22.30 -14.17
N LYS A 67 -12.31 21.60 -15.30
CA LYS A 67 -13.30 21.66 -16.38
C LYS A 67 -14.70 21.23 -15.91
N VAL A 68 -14.77 20.23 -15.02
CA VAL A 68 -16.04 19.78 -14.41
C VAL A 68 -16.58 20.83 -13.45
N LYS A 69 -15.72 21.40 -12.56
CA LYS A 69 -16.07 22.49 -11.66
C LYS A 69 -16.68 23.69 -12.42
N ASP A 70 -16.02 24.10 -13.51
CA ASP A 70 -16.46 25.23 -14.34
C ASP A 70 -17.85 24.96 -14.98
N LYS A 71 -18.04 23.78 -15.58
CA LYS A 71 -19.34 23.36 -16.16
C LYS A 71 -20.47 23.31 -15.13
N ARG A 72 -20.20 22.83 -13.92
CA ARG A 72 -21.19 22.78 -12.84
C ARG A 72 -21.60 24.16 -12.41
N LEU A 73 -20.66 25.13 -12.31
CA LEU A 73 -20.93 26.52 -12.01
C LEU A 73 -21.79 27.18 -13.10
N GLU A 74 -21.45 26.93 -14.39
CA GLU A 74 -22.25 27.41 -15.53
C GLU A 74 -23.68 26.85 -15.53
N ALA A 75 -23.87 25.62 -15.05
CA ALA A 75 -25.16 24.97 -14.88
C ALA A 75 -25.91 25.40 -13.61
N GLY A 76 -25.36 26.32 -12.80
CA GLY A 76 -26.03 26.91 -11.60
C GLY A 76 -25.89 26.01 -10.35
N HIS A 77 -24.99 25.00 -10.34
CA HIS A 77 -24.71 24.22 -9.15
C HIS A 77 -23.77 24.98 -8.18
N SER A 78 -23.76 24.56 -6.92
CA SER A 78 -22.82 25.08 -5.92
C SER A 78 -21.37 24.82 -6.32
N ALA A 79 -20.45 25.67 -5.84
CA ALA A 79 -19.03 25.54 -6.11
C ALA A 79 -18.49 24.22 -5.53
N MET A 80 -17.88 23.40 -6.40
CA MET A 80 -17.20 22.17 -6.02
C MET A 80 -15.94 22.49 -5.21
N ILE A 81 -15.74 21.85 -4.05
CA ILE A 81 -14.51 21.92 -3.26
C ILE A 81 -13.49 20.96 -3.86
N ILE A 82 -12.25 21.40 -4.09
CA ILE A 82 -11.13 20.57 -4.56
C ILE A 82 -10.06 20.51 -3.51
N ALA A 83 -9.77 19.31 -3.02
CA ALA A 83 -8.70 19.03 -2.07
C ALA A 83 -7.62 18.13 -2.68
N VAL A 84 -6.35 18.43 -2.39
CA VAL A 84 -5.20 17.55 -2.66
C VAL A 84 -4.68 17.02 -1.34
N ALA A 85 -4.70 15.70 -1.18
CA ALA A 85 -4.28 15.00 0.03
C ALA A 85 -3.10 14.07 -0.22
N GLY A 86 -2.44 13.64 0.85
CA GLY A 86 -1.39 12.62 0.81
C GLY A 86 0.01 13.14 0.51
N CYS A 87 0.90 12.22 0.07
CA CYS A 87 2.34 12.52 0.00
C CYS A 87 2.73 13.62 -1.01
N VAL A 88 1.98 13.82 -2.11
CA VAL A 88 2.24 14.96 -3.03
C VAL A 88 1.78 16.26 -2.39
N GLY A 89 0.63 16.27 -1.70
CA GLY A 89 0.18 17.40 -0.90
C GLY A 89 1.26 17.84 0.09
N GLN A 90 1.81 16.89 0.84
CA GLN A 90 2.88 17.13 1.80
C GLN A 90 4.18 17.66 1.15
N ALA A 91 4.57 17.08 0.02
CA ALA A 91 5.85 17.40 -0.61
C ALA A 91 5.85 18.74 -1.36
N GLU A 92 4.73 19.11 -1.97
CA GLU A 92 4.63 20.30 -2.81
C GLU A 92 3.98 21.51 -2.09
N GLY A 93 3.11 21.25 -1.13
CA GLY A 93 2.55 22.31 -0.27
C GLY A 93 1.95 23.47 -1.06
N GLU A 94 2.41 24.70 -0.78
CA GLU A 94 1.94 25.94 -1.41
C GLU A 94 2.16 25.98 -2.93
N GLU A 95 3.11 25.23 -3.47
CA GLU A 95 3.35 25.13 -4.91
C GLU A 95 2.10 24.66 -5.66
N ILE A 96 1.26 23.82 -5.03
CA ILE A 96 -0.01 23.36 -5.60
C ILE A 96 -0.93 24.56 -5.87
N PHE A 97 -1.10 25.48 -4.92
CA PHE A 97 -1.94 26.67 -5.13
C PHE A 97 -1.35 27.61 -6.18
N ARG A 98 -0.03 27.76 -6.22
CA ARG A 98 0.64 28.59 -7.24
C ARG A 98 0.37 28.10 -8.65
N ARG A 99 0.42 26.77 -8.86
CA ARG A 99 0.18 26.14 -10.18
C ARG A 99 -1.30 25.93 -10.50
N THR A 100 -2.12 25.74 -9.46
CA THR A 100 -3.54 25.40 -9.58
C THR A 100 -4.39 26.22 -8.59
N PRO A 101 -4.60 27.54 -8.85
CA PRO A 101 -5.26 28.44 -7.89
C PRO A 101 -6.75 28.13 -7.66
N TYR A 102 -7.29 27.14 -8.33
CA TYR A 102 -8.65 26.63 -8.15
C TYR A 102 -8.75 25.45 -7.16
N VAL A 103 -7.62 25.00 -6.60
CA VAL A 103 -7.57 24.07 -5.46
C VAL A 103 -7.89 24.84 -4.19
N ASP A 104 -8.75 24.29 -3.35
CA ASP A 104 -9.25 24.94 -2.16
C ASP A 104 -8.50 24.51 -0.89
N ILE A 105 -8.10 23.21 -0.82
CA ILE A 105 -7.44 22.58 0.34
C ILE A 105 -6.22 21.77 -0.10
N VAL A 106 -5.12 21.87 0.67
CA VAL A 106 -3.98 20.96 0.60
C VAL A 106 -3.75 20.38 2.00
N VAL A 107 -3.74 19.04 2.12
CA VAL A 107 -3.60 18.36 3.41
C VAL A 107 -2.59 17.23 3.34
N GLY A 108 -1.71 17.17 4.33
CA GLY A 108 -0.72 16.11 4.47
C GLY A 108 -1.34 14.76 4.90
N PRO A 109 -0.58 13.64 4.77
CA PRO A 109 -1.08 12.33 5.19
C PRO A 109 -1.24 12.21 6.70
N GLN A 110 -0.59 13.06 7.50
CA GLN A 110 -0.72 13.06 8.95
C GLN A 110 -1.84 13.99 9.45
N SER A 111 -2.29 14.93 8.61
CA SER A 111 -3.20 16.01 9.00
C SER A 111 -4.61 15.88 8.42
N TYR A 112 -4.96 14.81 7.69
CA TYR A 112 -6.28 14.70 7.05
C TYR A 112 -7.46 14.63 8.04
N HIS A 113 -7.21 14.34 9.31
CA HIS A 113 -8.22 14.40 10.37
C HIS A 113 -8.78 15.83 10.56
N THR A 114 -8.05 16.87 10.14
CA THR A 114 -8.49 18.27 10.20
C THR A 114 -9.42 18.68 9.05
N LEU A 115 -9.68 17.79 8.07
CA LEU A 115 -10.55 18.11 6.91
C LEU A 115 -11.90 18.73 7.28
N PRO A 116 -12.63 18.31 8.33
CA PRO A 116 -13.88 18.95 8.72
C PRO A 116 -13.71 20.43 9.08
N ASP A 117 -12.65 20.77 9.83
CA ASP A 117 -12.36 22.15 10.23
C ASP A 117 -11.94 23.00 9.03
N LEU A 118 -11.14 22.44 8.11
CA LEU A 118 -10.77 23.14 6.88
C LEU A 118 -11.99 23.44 6.01
N ILE A 119 -12.92 22.50 5.88
CA ILE A 119 -14.19 22.70 5.17
C ILE A 119 -15.03 23.79 5.86
N ALA A 120 -15.08 23.83 7.19
CA ALA A 120 -15.78 24.86 7.94
C ALA A 120 -15.14 26.25 7.75
N LYS A 121 -13.80 26.35 7.64
CA LYS A 121 -13.09 27.59 7.31
C LYS A 121 -13.41 28.07 5.90
N LEU A 122 -13.45 27.18 4.90
CA LEU A 122 -13.87 27.53 3.53
C LEU A 122 -15.28 28.12 3.50
N ALA A 123 -16.21 27.60 4.30
CA ALA A 123 -17.56 28.09 4.39
C ALA A 123 -17.63 29.54 4.96
N ARG A 124 -16.59 30.01 5.65
CA ARG A 124 -16.41 31.36 6.16
C ARG A 124 -15.65 32.28 5.20
N SER A 125 -15.50 31.88 3.94
CA SER A 125 -14.82 32.62 2.86
C SER A 125 -13.29 32.66 2.97
N GLU A 126 -12.65 31.81 3.78
CA GLU A 126 -11.21 31.59 3.71
C GLU A 126 -10.87 30.86 2.42
N LYS A 127 -9.65 31.01 1.92
CA LYS A 127 -9.21 30.37 0.66
C LYS A 127 -7.81 29.78 0.82
N HIS A 128 -7.49 28.80 -0.02
CA HIS A 128 -6.16 28.17 -0.09
C HIS A 128 -5.69 27.69 1.28
N LEU A 129 -6.50 26.80 1.88
CA LEU A 129 -6.20 26.23 3.18
C LEU A 129 -5.18 25.11 3.07
N ILE A 130 -4.15 25.19 3.89
CA ILE A 130 -3.05 24.20 3.91
C ILE A 130 -2.85 23.69 5.32
N GLU A 131 -2.69 22.35 5.46
CA GLU A 131 -2.39 21.71 6.73
C GLU A 131 -1.42 20.56 6.49
N LEU A 132 -0.17 20.73 6.90
CA LEU A 132 0.94 19.81 6.64
C LEU A 132 1.71 19.43 7.90
N ASP A 133 1.24 19.82 9.08
CA ASP A 133 1.93 19.53 10.33
C ASP A 133 1.99 18.03 10.60
N PHE A 134 3.13 17.59 11.13
CA PHE A 134 3.35 16.23 11.61
C PHE A 134 2.88 16.13 13.07
N ILE A 135 1.56 16.01 13.26
CA ILE A 135 0.96 15.78 14.59
C ILE A 135 0.76 14.28 14.73
N GLU A 136 1.78 13.57 15.19
CA GLU A 136 1.86 12.11 15.14
C GLU A 136 0.86 11.42 16.08
N GLU A 137 0.71 11.90 17.32
CA GLU A 137 -0.09 11.25 18.36
C GLU A 137 -1.60 11.46 18.18
N ASP A 138 -2.04 12.59 17.64
CA ASP A 138 -3.45 12.98 17.57
C ASP A 138 -4.21 12.36 16.38
N LYS A 139 -3.52 11.90 15.34
CA LYS A 139 -4.18 11.44 14.11
C LYS A 139 -5.11 10.27 14.36
N PHE A 140 -4.61 9.19 14.96
CA PHE A 140 -5.39 7.96 15.16
C PHE A 140 -6.44 8.11 16.26
N ASP A 141 -6.20 8.96 17.25
CA ASP A 141 -7.16 9.27 18.32
C ASP A 141 -8.34 10.09 17.79
N ASN A 142 -8.10 10.93 16.78
CA ASN A 142 -9.10 11.80 16.15
C ASN A 142 -9.83 11.15 14.97
N LEU A 143 -9.53 9.88 14.63
CA LEU A 143 -10.26 9.17 13.58
C LEU A 143 -11.56 8.57 14.13
N PRO A 144 -12.64 8.53 13.29
CA PRO A 144 -13.89 7.88 13.66
C PRO A 144 -13.66 6.43 14.04
N GLN A 145 -14.35 5.97 15.08
CA GLN A 145 -14.33 4.58 15.52
C GLN A 145 -15.48 3.74 14.90
N ASP A 146 -16.36 4.38 14.14
CA ASP A 146 -17.40 3.70 13.37
C ASP A 146 -16.87 3.29 11.99
N TYR A 147 -16.08 2.22 12.00
CA TYR A 147 -15.39 1.72 10.82
C TYR A 147 -16.39 1.21 9.78
N GLN A 148 -16.25 1.66 8.54
CA GLN A 148 -17.03 1.13 7.43
C GLN A 148 -16.52 -0.25 7.00
N GLY A 149 -17.38 -1.07 6.41
CA GLY A 149 -16.98 -2.36 5.85
C GLY A 149 -16.09 -2.15 4.62
N GLN A 150 -14.96 -2.87 4.57
CA GLN A 150 -14.00 -2.78 3.47
C GLN A 150 -14.11 -3.96 2.48
N GLY A 151 -15.13 -4.81 2.63
CA GLY A 151 -15.30 -6.03 1.84
C GLY A 151 -14.63 -7.25 2.48
N ALA A 152 -14.24 -8.21 1.66
CA ALA A 152 -13.69 -9.50 2.11
C ALA A 152 -12.29 -9.40 2.73
N SER A 153 -11.48 -8.44 2.29
CA SER A 153 -10.14 -8.15 2.79
C SER A 153 -10.07 -6.69 3.23
N ALA A 154 -9.60 -6.43 4.44
CA ALA A 154 -9.54 -5.11 5.04
C ALA A 154 -8.10 -4.68 5.33
N PHE A 155 -7.82 -3.39 5.11
CA PHE A 155 -6.57 -2.75 5.48
C PHE A 155 -6.66 -2.14 6.87
N VAL A 156 -5.65 -2.38 7.70
CA VAL A 156 -5.51 -1.77 9.03
C VAL A 156 -4.11 -1.18 9.15
N SER A 157 -4.02 0.13 9.28
CA SER A 157 -2.73 0.79 9.53
C SER A 157 -2.29 0.53 10.96
N ILE A 158 -1.07 -0.02 11.11
CA ILE A 158 -0.48 -0.32 12.43
C ILE A 158 0.72 0.56 12.75
N GLN A 159 1.31 1.16 11.70
CA GLN A 159 2.53 1.93 11.83
C GLN A 159 2.59 2.97 10.71
N GLU A 160 3.06 4.17 11.01
CA GLU A 160 3.30 5.23 10.03
C GLU A 160 4.69 5.86 10.23
N GLY A 161 5.19 6.50 9.17
CA GLY A 161 6.55 7.05 9.15
C GLY A 161 7.65 5.99 9.07
N CYS A 162 8.90 6.41 9.00
CA CYS A 162 10.02 5.47 8.93
C CYS A 162 11.36 6.16 9.23
N ASP A 163 12.14 5.60 10.17
CA ASP A 163 13.44 6.13 10.61
C ASP A 163 14.64 5.45 9.92
N LYS A 164 14.42 4.71 8.83
CA LYS A 164 15.51 4.01 8.13
C LYS A 164 16.36 4.94 7.26
N PHE A 165 15.81 6.08 6.82
CA PHE A 165 16.52 7.09 6.01
C PHE A 165 17.29 6.49 4.82
N CYS A 166 16.65 5.59 4.09
CA CYS A 166 17.20 5.09 2.83
C CYS A 166 17.40 6.27 1.88
N THR A 167 18.57 6.35 1.21
CA THR A 167 19.00 7.55 0.47
C THR A 167 18.13 7.94 -0.71
N PHE A 168 17.26 7.04 -1.18
CA PHE A 168 16.28 7.26 -2.26
C PHE A 168 14.87 7.59 -1.78
N CYS A 169 14.61 7.46 -0.47
CA CYS A 169 13.24 7.40 0.05
C CYS A 169 12.76 8.75 0.58
N VAL A 170 11.54 9.11 0.19
CA VAL A 170 10.88 10.35 0.64
C VAL A 170 9.99 10.15 1.87
N VAL A 171 9.78 8.92 2.34
CA VAL A 171 8.85 8.62 3.44
C VAL A 171 9.15 9.42 4.71
N PRO A 172 10.40 9.53 5.21
CA PRO A 172 10.69 10.34 6.38
C PRO A 172 10.27 11.81 6.24
N TYR A 173 10.29 12.33 5.01
CA TYR A 173 9.96 13.73 4.71
C TYR A 173 8.46 13.96 4.42
N THR A 174 7.72 12.89 4.11
CA THR A 174 6.30 13.01 3.74
C THR A 174 5.34 12.39 4.75
N ARG A 175 5.81 11.42 5.55
CA ARG A 175 5.02 10.76 6.59
C ARG A 175 5.64 10.87 7.99
N GLY A 176 6.80 11.53 8.12
CA GLY A 176 7.44 11.80 9.41
C GLY A 176 8.22 10.63 10.00
N ALA A 177 8.55 10.76 11.28
CA ALA A 177 9.19 9.75 12.09
C ALA A 177 8.31 8.52 12.27
N GLU A 178 8.92 7.40 12.66
CA GLU A 178 8.20 6.15 12.91
C GLU A 178 7.30 6.30 14.15
N PHE A 179 6.02 6.01 13.96
CA PHE A 179 5.02 5.91 15.01
C PHE A 179 4.30 4.57 14.93
N SER A 180 4.35 3.79 16.01
CA SER A 180 3.64 2.52 16.14
C SER A 180 2.34 2.72 16.92
N ARG A 181 1.23 2.45 16.27
CA ARG A 181 -0.11 2.64 16.82
C ARG A 181 -0.36 1.73 18.02
N PRO A 182 -1.10 2.17 19.06
CA PRO A 182 -1.43 1.35 20.23
C PRO A 182 -2.14 0.03 19.87
N VAL A 183 -1.76 -1.05 20.54
CA VAL A 183 -2.26 -2.42 20.30
C VAL A 183 -3.79 -2.49 20.32
N GLU A 184 -4.43 -1.89 21.31
CA GLU A 184 -5.87 -1.97 21.51
C GLU A 184 -6.67 -1.25 20.42
N GLN A 185 -6.11 -0.19 19.85
CA GLN A 185 -6.75 0.51 18.72
C GLN A 185 -6.76 -0.37 17.47
N ILE A 186 -5.62 -1.04 17.19
CA ILE A 186 -5.49 -1.96 16.06
C ILE A 186 -6.43 -3.15 16.23
N TYR A 187 -6.47 -3.72 17.43
CA TYR A 187 -7.33 -4.86 17.75
C TYR A 187 -8.81 -4.50 17.58
N ARG A 188 -9.25 -3.35 18.11
CA ARG A 188 -10.62 -2.86 17.96
C ARG A 188 -11.01 -2.64 16.50
N GLU A 189 -10.15 -1.98 15.72
CA GLU A 189 -10.40 -1.77 14.29
C GLU A 189 -10.49 -3.10 13.54
N SER A 190 -9.56 -4.03 13.82
CA SER A 190 -9.56 -5.37 13.23
C SER A 190 -10.84 -6.14 13.57
N MET A 191 -11.31 -6.10 14.82
CA MET A 191 -12.60 -6.68 15.22
C MET A 191 -13.77 -6.05 14.46
N ALA A 192 -13.79 -4.73 14.34
CA ALA A 192 -14.89 -4.02 13.70
C ALA A 192 -15.00 -4.36 12.19
N VAL A 193 -13.89 -4.42 11.45
CA VAL A 193 -13.92 -4.80 10.03
C VAL A 193 -14.29 -6.28 9.84
N VAL A 194 -13.85 -7.17 10.74
CA VAL A 194 -14.26 -8.60 10.73
C VAL A 194 -15.76 -8.75 11.03
N ALA A 195 -16.29 -8.02 12.01
CA ALA A 195 -17.71 -8.00 12.31
C ALA A 195 -18.57 -7.52 11.12
N LYS A 196 -18.01 -6.67 10.25
CA LYS A 196 -18.62 -6.19 9.00
C LYS A 196 -18.35 -7.10 7.79
N GLY A 197 -17.76 -8.28 8.00
CA GLY A 197 -17.66 -9.34 7.00
C GLY A 197 -16.27 -9.59 6.42
N ALA A 198 -15.23 -8.84 6.83
CA ALA A 198 -13.87 -9.12 6.38
C ALA A 198 -13.38 -10.48 6.90
N LYS A 199 -12.79 -11.28 6.02
CA LYS A 199 -12.16 -12.58 6.32
C LYS A 199 -10.65 -12.47 6.42
N GLU A 200 -10.09 -11.45 5.83
CA GLU A 200 -8.65 -11.18 5.82
C GLU A 200 -8.37 -9.77 6.33
N VAL A 201 -7.35 -9.63 7.18
CA VAL A 201 -6.79 -8.34 7.61
C VAL A 201 -5.36 -8.20 7.08
N HIS A 202 -5.10 -7.09 6.40
CA HIS A 202 -3.78 -6.67 5.97
C HIS A 202 -3.24 -5.58 6.92
N LEU A 203 -2.22 -5.89 7.68
CA LEU A 203 -1.53 -4.94 8.54
C LEU A 203 -0.58 -4.08 7.69
N LEU A 204 -0.78 -2.77 7.69
CA LEU A 204 -0.08 -1.82 6.85
C LEU A 204 0.81 -0.87 7.65
N GLY A 205 1.90 -0.45 7.02
CA GLY A 205 2.81 0.59 7.49
C GLY A 205 3.89 0.88 6.47
N GLN A 206 4.88 1.68 6.83
CA GLN A 206 6.06 1.95 6.02
C GLN A 206 7.24 1.02 6.35
N ASN A 207 7.19 0.41 7.54
CA ASN A 207 8.16 -0.59 8.01
C ASN A 207 7.52 -1.45 9.10
N VAL A 208 6.52 -2.26 8.73
CA VAL A 208 5.63 -2.96 9.67
C VAL A 208 6.37 -3.91 10.63
N ASN A 209 7.48 -4.51 10.20
CA ASN A 209 8.22 -5.45 11.05
C ASN A 209 9.12 -4.77 12.10
N ALA A 210 9.18 -3.43 12.12
CA ALA A 210 9.71 -2.65 13.23
C ALA A 210 8.62 -2.22 14.25
N TYR A 211 7.38 -2.67 14.09
CA TYR A 211 6.30 -2.32 15.02
C TYR A 211 6.67 -2.59 16.49
N HIS A 212 6.39 -1.60 17.34
CA HIS A 212 6.67 -1.60 18.78
C HIS A 212 5.59 -0.85 19.59
N GLY A 213 4.32 -1.12 19.25
CA GLY A 213 3.19 -0.44 19.88
C GLY A 213 2.99 -0.79 21.35
N LYS A 214 2.40 0.15 22.10
CA LYS A 214 2.07 -0.04 23.51
C LYS A 214 0.71 -0.71 23.67
N ALA A 215 0.64 -1.68 24.60
CA ALA A 215 -0.60 -2.24 25.10
C ALA A 215 -1.06 -1.49 26.36
N ASN A 216 -2.31 -1.71 26.80
CA ASN A 216 -2.90 -1.04 27.98
C ASN A 216 -2.16 -1.30 29.31
N ASN A 217 -1.33 -2.34 29.37
CA ASN A 217 -0.49 -2.68 30.53
C ASN A 217 0.94 -2.11 30.43
N ASP A 218 1.17 -1.13 29.55
CA ASP A 218 2.48 -0.53 29.21
C ASP A 218 3.50 -1.49 28.59
N GLN A 219 3.12 -2.73 28.34
CA GLN A 219 3.98 -3.68 27.63
C GLN A 219 4.12 -3.28 26.17
N THR A 220 5.34 -3.32 25.64
CA THR A 220 5.60 -3.09 24.21
C THR A 220 5.44 -4.41 23.45
N TYR A 221 4.58 -4.42 22.46
CA TYR A 221 4.37 -5.56 21.58
C TYR A 221 5.25 -5.43 20.32
N SER A 222 5.88 -6.54 19.95
CA SER A 222 6.48 -6.70 18.62
C SER A 222 5.39 -6.93 17.56
N LEU A 223 5.74 -6.92 16.27
CA LEU A 223 4.80 -7.36 15.23
C LEU A 223 4.33 -8.80 15.44
N ALA A 224 5.23 -9.68 15.93
CA ALA A 224 4.86 -11.07 16.21
C ALA A 224 3.80 -11.16 17.31
N ASP A 225 3.95 -10.38 18.39
CA ASP A 225 2.95 -10.33 19.48
C ASP A 225 1.62 -9.75 18.98
N LEU A 226 1.68 -8.69 18.16
CA LEU A 226 0.47 -8.09 17.58
C LEU A 226 -0.27 -9.09 16.69
N ILE A 227 0.45 -9.84 15.83
CA ILE A 227 -0.18 -10.86 14.96
C ILE A 227 -0.83 -11.94 15.79
N LYS A 228 -0.15 -12.47 16.83
CA LYS A 228 -0.73 -13.46 17.76
C LYS A 228 -2.00 -12.93 18.40
N HIS A 229 -2.00 -11.65 18.82
CA HIS A 229 -3.16 -11.03 19.44
C HIS A 229 -4.32 -10.86 18.44
N VAL A 230 -4.08 -10.33 17.26
CA VAL A 230 -5.09 -10.17 16.20
C VAL A 230 -5.64 -11.53 15.74
N ALA A 231 -4.81 -12.58 15.71
CA ALA A 231 -5.25 -13.93 15.35
C ALA A 231 -6.33 -14.51 16.28
N THR A 232 -6.47 -13.98 17.52
CA THR A 232 -7.55 -14.39 18.43
C THR A 232 -8.94 -13.93 18.02
N ILE A 233 -9.05 -13.01 17.06
CA ILE A 233 -10.35 -12.48 16.61
C ILE A 233 -11.17 -13.58 15.96
N THR A 234 -12.37 -13.80 16.51
CA THR A 234 -13.33 -14.78 15.97
C THR A 234 -13.86 -14.30 14.62
N GLY A 235 -13.86 -15.19 13.61
CA GLY A 235 -14.30 -14.88 12.25
C GLY A 235 -13.19 -14.35 11.32
N LEU A 236 -12.04 -13.99 11.87
CA LEU A 236 -10.83 -13.68 11.08
C LEU A 236 -10.18 -15.01 10.64
N GLU A 237 -9.99 -15.16 9.33
CA GLU A 237 -9.43 -16.38 8.71
C GLU A 237 -7.99 -16.18 8.23
N ARG A 238 -7.61 -14.93 7.87
CA ARG A 238 -6.31 -14.62 7.27
C ARG A 238 -5.74 -13.32 7.80
N ILE A 239 -4.43 -13.34 8.03
CA ILE A 239 -3.63 -12.18 8.38
C ILE A 239 -2.50 -12.05 7.35
N ARG A 240 -2.26 -10.85 6.89
CA ARG A 240 -1.10 -10.48 6.09
C ARG A 240 -0.49 -9.20 6.64
N TYR A 241 0.76 -8.98 6.32
CA TYR A 241 1.42 -7.69 6.53
C TYR A 241 2.27 -7.34 5.33
N THR A 242 2.50 -6.05 5.12
CA THR A 242 3.22 -5.58 3.93
C THR A 242 4.09 -4.38 4.25
N THR A 243 5.17 -4.20 3.47
CA THR A 243 6.20 -3.17 3.65
C THR A 243 7.08 -3.45 4.86
N SER A 244 7.99 -4.42 4.68
CA SER A 244 8.96 -4.85 5.68
C SER A 244 10.38 -4.42 5.30
N HIS A 245 11.28 -4.37 6.29
CA HIS A 245 12.70 -4.14 6.07
C HIS A 245 13.51 -5.37 6.53
N PRO A 246 14.46 -5.90 5.74
CA PRO A 246 15.21 -7.11 6.10
C PRO A 246 15.89 -7.04 7.46
N ARG A 247 16.40 -5.87 7.85
CA ARG A 247 17.05 -5.66 9.15
C ARG A 247 16.14 -5.92 10.36
N ASP A 248 14.84 -5.70 10.21
CA ASP A 248 13.88 -5.83 11.30
C ASP A 248 13.16 -7.20 11.29
N MET A 249 13.65 -8.14 10.43
CA MET A 249 13.14 -9.51 10.37
C MET A 249 13.83 -10.36 11.43
N ASN A 250 13.26 -10.39 12.63
CA ASN A 250 13.80 -11.14 13.77
C ASN A 250 13.37 -12.60 13.78
N ASP A 251 14.07 -13.43 14.59
CA ASP A 251 13.82 -14.88 14.67
C ASP A 251 12.41 -15.21 15.21
N GLU A 252 11.83 -14.37 16.07
CA GLU A 252 10.47 -14.58 16.58
C GLU A 252 9.42 -14.43 15.47
N LEU A 253 9.51 -13.39 14.65
CA LEU A 253 8.62 -13.18 13.52
C LEU A 253 8.80 -14.27 12.46
N ILE A 254 10.06 -14.72 12.22
CA ILE A 254 10.35 -15.83 11.32
C ILE A 254 9.67 -17.11 11.82
N ALA A 255 9.83 -17.46 13.10
CA ALA A 255 9.22 -18.64 13.70
C ALA A 255 7.68 -18.60 13.63
N LEU A 256 7.08 -17.41 13.79
CA LEU A 256 5.64 -17.22 13.73
C LEU A 256 5.03 -17.62 12.38
N HIS A 257 5.76 -17.44 11.27
CA HIS A 257 5.30 -17.91 9.96
C HIS A 257 5.04 -19.42 9.90
N GLY A 258 5.76 -20.21 10.71
CA GLY A 258 5.55 -21.66 10.84
C GLY A 258 4.50 -22.05 11.89
N GLN A 259 4.19 -21.16 12.84
CA GLN A 259 3.36 -21.46 14.01
C GLN A 259 1.92 -20.96 13.85
N GLU A 260 1.71 -19.77 13.25
CA GLU A 260 0.40 -19.16 13.11
C GLU A 260 -0.25 -19.51 11.76
N GLN A 261 -1.31 -20.30 11.80
CA GLN A 261 -2.01 -20.77 10.59
C GLN A 261 -2.74 -19.66 9.84
N LYS A 262 -3.24 -18.64 10.55
CA LYS A 262 -3.92 -17.48 9.94
C LYS A 262 -2.93 -16.54 9.25
N LEU A 263 -1.63 -16.61 9.58
CA LEU A 263 -0.60 -15.84 8.89
C LEU A 263 -0.30 -16.50 7.53
N MET A 264 -0.68 -15.82 6.47
CA MET A 264 -0.61 -16.39 5.12
C MET A 264 0.84 -16.60 4.64
N PRO A 265 1.09 -17.67 3.85
CA PRO A 265 2.42 -18.04 3.37
C PRO A 265 2.91 -17.17 2.21
N PHE A 266 2.88 -15.86 2.40
CA PHE A 266 3.35 -14.85 1.47
C PHE A 266 4.00 -13.72 2.24
N LEU A 267 5.25 -13.42 1.93
CA LEU A 267 5.98 -12.33 2.57
C LEU A 267 6.55 -11.36 1.55
N HIS A 268 6.18 -10.08 1.68
CA HIS A 268 6.79 -8.98 0.95
C HIS A 268 7.93 -8.39 1.78
N LEU A 269 9.18 -8.65 1.35
CA LEU A 269 10.41 -8.22 2.04
C LEU A 269 11.36 -7.53 1.04
N PRO A 270 11.19 -6.22 0.81
CA PRO A 270 11.95 -5.46 -0.16
C PRO A 270 13.46 -5.43 0.12
N ILE A 271 14.27 -6.00 -0.77
CA ILE A 271 15.73 -5.92 -0.71
C ILE A 271 16.27 -4.68 -1.43
N GLN A 272 15.68 -4.29 -2.54
CA GLN A 272 15.97 -3.18 -3.44
C GLN A 272 17.11 -3.45 -4.43
N SER A 273 18.22 -4.13 -4.05
CA SER A 273 19.35 -4.50 -4.90
C SER A 273 20.01 -5.77 -4.40
N GLY A 274 20.63 -6.54 -5.27
CA GLY A 274 21.44 -7.73 -4.94
C GLY A 274 22.93 -7.41 -4.71
N SER A 275 23.38 -6.17 -4.90
CA SER A 275 24.76 -5.76 -4.69
C SER A 275 24.96 -5.13 -3.31
N ASN A 276 25.94 -5.63 -2.54
CA ASN A 276 26.29 -5.05 -1.24
C ASN A 276 26.77 -3.60 -1.35
N LYS A 277 27.48 -3.24 -2.44
CA LYS A 277 27.90 -1.88 -2.72
C LYS A 277 26.68 -0.95 -2.86
N ILE A 278 25.68 -1.35 -3.64
CA ILE A 278 24.45 -0.58 -3.85
C ILE A 278 23.59 -0.53 -2.60
N LEU A 279 23.43 -1.65 -1.89
CA LEU A 279 22.72 -1.68 -0.60
C LEU A 279 23.34 -0.70 0.42
N LYS A 280 24.66 -0.63 0.49
CA LYS A 280 25.38 0.35 1.32
C LYS A 280 25.12 1.78 0.86
N ALA A 281 25.17 2.06 -0.45
CA ALA A 281 24.88 3.38 -1.01
C ALA A 281 23.43 3.79 -0.79
N MET A 282 22.49 2.86 -0.81
CA MET A 282 21.09 3.03 -0.46
C MET A 282 20.82 3.20 1.05
N ASN A 283 21.83 3.06 1.91
CA ASN A 283 21.73 3.07 3.38
C ASN A 283 20.85 1.93 3.96
N ARG A 284 20.85 0.75 3.30
CA ARG A 284 19.97 -0.37 3.71
C ARG A 284 20.41 -1.09 4.98
N LYS A 285 21.68 -0.93 5.42
CA LYS A 285 22.24 -1.48 6.67
C LYS A 285 22.13 -3.01 6.81
N HIS A 286 22.06 -3.73 5.71
CA HIS A 286 22.18 -5.19 5.62
C HIS A 286 22.90 -5.57 4.34
N THR A 287 23.39 -6.81 4.29
CA THR A 287 24.05 -7.40 3.13
C THR A 287 23.14 -8.38 2.40
N ARG A 288 23.53 -8.80 1.18
CA ARG A 288 22.82 -9.86 0.45
C ARG A 288 22.92 -11.21 1.16
N GLU A 289 24.02 -11.49 1.86
CA GLU A 289 24.27 -12.74 2.59
C GLU A 289 23.33 -12.83 3.81
N GLU A 290 23.15 -11.72 4.53
CA GLU A 290 22.17 -11.63 5.62
C GLU A 290 20.75 -11.84 5.09
N TYR A 291 20.43 -11.30 3.92
CA TYR A 291 19.13 -11.51 3.29
C TYR A 291 18.91 -12.98 2.91
N PHE A 292 19.91 -13.66 2.32
CA PHE A 292 19.83 -15.12 2.07
C PHE A 292 19.59 -15.89 3.36
N THR A 293 20.30 -15.56 4.43
CA THR A 293 20.14 -16.21 5.73
C THR A 293 18.70 -16.07 6.26
N ILE A 294 18.09 -14.89 6.11
CA ILE A 294 16.68 -14.66 6.48
C ILE A 294 15.75 -15.55 5.65
N ILE A 295 15.95 -15.59 4.33
CA ILE A 295 15.13 -16.40 3.43
C ILE A 295 15.25 -17.90 3.76
N ASP A 296 16.47 -18.39 4.03
CA ASP A 296 16.70 -19.79 4.38
C ASP A 296 15.99 -20.15 5.70
N LYS A 297 16.08 -19.30 6.73
CA LYS A 297 15.34 -19.46 8.00
C LYS A 297 13.81 -19.47 7.78
N LEU A 298 13.29 -18.56 6.96
CA LEU A 298 11.87 -18.51 6.61
C LEU A 298 11.41 -19.80 5.92
N ARG A 299 12.18 -20.32 4.99
CA ARG A 299 11.86 -21.58 4.30
C ARG A 299 11.94 -22.81 5.19
N VAL A 300 12.79 -22.78 6.22
CA VAL A 300 12.80 -23.82 7.27
C VAL A 300 11.54 -23.72 8.12
N ALA A 301 11.15 -22.52 8.55
CA ALA A 301 9.95 -22.32 9.36
C ALA A 301 8.64 -22.57 8.57
N ARG A 302 8.58 -22.12 7.30
CA ARG A 302 7.44 -22.24 6.40
C ARG A 302 7.90 -22.65 5.00
N PRO A 303 8.03 -23.96 4.69
CA PRO A 303 8.60 -24.45 3.42
C PRO A 303 7.86 -23.99 2.16
N ASP A 304 6.57 -23.72 2.24
CA ASP A 304 5.72 -23.26 1.15
C ASP A 304 5.64 -21.72 1.03
N ILE A 305 6.42 -20.95 1.81
CA ILE A 305 6.37 -19.49 1.78
C ILE A 305 6.78 -18.94 0.41
N VAL A 306 5.95 -18.05 -0.11
CA VAL A 306 6.20 -17.31 -1.36
C VAL A 306 6.77 -15.94 -1.03
N MET A 307 7.94 -15.65 -1.58
CA MET A 307 8.63 -14.38 -1.37
C MET A 307 8.25 -13.35 -2.42
N SER A 308 8.15 -12.11 -1.98
CA SER A 308 7.95 -10.92 -2.81
C SER A 308 8.96 -9.84 -2.43
N SER A 309 9.36 -9.03 -3.38
CA SER A 309 10.34 -7.96 -3.15
C SER A 309 10.12 -6.77 -4.10
N ASP A 310 10.73 -5.65 -3.75
CA ASP A 310 10.91 -4.50 -4.64
C ASP A 310 12.36 -4.42 -5.09
N PHE A 311 12.57 -3.94 -6.33
CA PHE A 311 13.88 -3.70 -6.91
C PHE A 311 13.94 -2.31 -7.53
N ILE A 312 15.03 -1.59 -7.26
CA ILE A 312 15.37 -0.31 -7.86
C ILE A 312 16.60 -0.52 -8.74
N ILE A 313 16.45 -0.38 -10.05
CA ILE A 313 17.48 -0.60 -11.06
C ILE A 313 18.06 0.73 -11.55
N GLY A 314 19.39 0.76 -11.78
CA GLY A 314 20.08 1.97 -12.19
C GLY A 314 20.17 3.01 -11.06
N PHE A 315 20.28 2.53 -9.81
CA PHE A 315 20.62 3.42 -8.69
C PHE A 315 21.98 4.09 -8.95
N PRO A 316 22.20 5.34 -8.54
CA PRO A 316 23.49 6.04 -8.71
C PRO A 316 24.70 5.18 -8.33
N GLY A 317 25.66 5.05 -9.27
CA GLY A 317 26.85 4.24 -9.10
C GLY A 317 26.70 2.72 -9.33
N GLU A 318 25.55 2.26 -9.78
CA GLU A 318 25.33 0.84 -10.15
C GLU A 318 26.11 0.50 -11.42
N THR A 319 27.00 -0.50 -11.34
CA THR A 319 27.76 -1.06 -12.48
C THR A 319 27.07 -2.29 -13.08
N ASP A 320 27.65 -2.85 -14.15
CA ASP A 320 27.13 -4.10 -14.73
C ASP A 320 27.31 -5.30 -13.79
N GLU A 321 28.38 -5.32 -13.00
CA GLU A 321 28.61 -6.34 -11.97
C GLU A 321 27.58 -6.21 -10.86
N ASP A 322 27.24 -4.99 -10.40
CA ASP A 322 26.22 -4.75 -9.39
C ASP A 322 24.83 -5.23 -9.87
N PHE A 323 24.53 -5.00 -11.16
CA PHE A 323 23.30 -5.49 -11.77
C PHE A 323 23.30 -7.02 -11.93
N ALA A 324 24.45 -7.62 -12.31
CA ALA A 324 24.58 -9.08 -12.38
C ALA A 324 24.35 -9.74 -11.00
N ASP A 325 24.86 -9.13 -9.93
CA ASP A 325 24.58 -9.55 -8.55
C ASP A 325 23.07 -9.54 -8.22
N THR A 326 22.36 -8.53 -8.71
CA THR A 326 20.90 -8.44 -8.53
C THR A 326 20.17 -9.55 -9.29
N LEU A 327 20.57 -9.84 -10.52
CA LEU A 327 20.02 -10.95 -11.30
C LEU A 327 20.32 -12.32 -10.68
N ASP A 328 21.54 -12.53 -10.15
CA ASP A 328 21.92 -13.74 -9.44
C ASP A 328 21.04 -13.97 -8.21
N LEU A 329 20.86 -12.95 -7.40
CA LEU A 329 19.98 -12.99 -6.23
C LEU A 329 18.54 -13.39 -6.62
N VAL A 330 17.98 -12.76 -7.66
CA VAL A 330 16.64 -13.05 -8.15
C VAL A 330 16.51 -14.51 -8.60
N LYS A 331 17.49 -15.01 -9.39
CA LYS A 331 17.51 -16.42 -9.84
C LYS A 331 17.60 -17.40 -8.69
N ARG A 332 18.38 -17.08 -7.66
CA ARG A 332 18.60 -17.95 -6.50
C ARG A 332 17.37 -17.99 -5.58
N ILE A 333 16.72 -16.84 -5.32
CA ILE A 333 15.58 -16.79 -4.40
C ILE A 333 14.29 -17.29 -5.05
N ARG A 334 14.05 -16.99 -6.34
CA ARG A 334 12.83 -17.38 -7.07
C ARG A 334 11.58 -16.78 -6.42
N PHE A 335 11.35 -15.53 -6.71
CA PHE A 335 10.20 -14.79 -6.19
C PHE A 335 8.90 -15.18 -6.90
N GLY A 336 7.77 -15.14 -6.16
CA GLY A 336 6.45 -15.36 -6.74
C GLY A 336 5.83 -14.10 -7.33
N GLN A 337 6.16 -12.93 -6.76
CA GLN A 337 5.70 -11.63 -7.24
C GLN A 337 6.72 -10.56 -6.84
N CYS A 338 7.05 -9.67 -7.75
CA CYS A 338 7.94 -8.54 -7.48
C CYS A 338 7.49 -7.28 -8.17
N PHE A 339 7.90 -6.14 -7.61
CA PHE A 339 7.80 -4.86 -8.25
C PHE A 339 9.21 -4.35 -8.57
N SER A 340 9.41 -3.83 -9.76
CA SER A 340 10.71 -3.33 -10.20
C SER A 340 10.56 -1.99 -10.91
N PHE A 341 11.48 -1.08 -10.60
CA PHE A 341 11.42 0.29 -11.06
C PHE A 341 12.82 0.76 -11.46
N LYS A 342 12.90 1.63 -12.46
CA LYS A 342 14.10 2.45 -12.66
C LYS A 342 14.24 3.41 -11.49
N TYR A 343 15.45 3.63 -11.04
CA TYR A 343 15.69 4.73 -10.13
C TYR A 343 15.27 6.06 -10.76
N SER A 344 14.49 6.82 -10.03
CA SER A 344 14.04 8.16 -10.40
C SER A 344 14.39 9.12 -9.26
N PRO A 345 15.18 10.19 -9.51
CA PRO A 345 15.54 11.14 -8.48
C PRO A 345 14.33 11.77 -7.81
N ARG A 346 14.37 11.87 -6.49
CA ARG A 346 13.33 12.54 -5.70
C ARG A 346 13.92 13.80 -5.07
N PRO A 347 13.35 14.98 -5.32
CA PRO A 347 13.83 16.21 -4.70
C PRO A 347 13.97 16.06 -3.18
N GLY A 348 15.06 16.56 -2.62
CA GLY A 348 15.34 16.49 -1.19
C GLY A 348 15.95 15.17 -0.68
N THR A 349 16.05 14.14 -1.52
CA THR A 349 16.73 12.88 -1.13
C THR A 349 18.22 12.92 -1.45
N PRO A 350 19.10 12.29 -0.63
CA PRO A 350 20.54 12.27 -0.88
C PRO A 350 20.92 11.70 -2.26
N ALA A 351 20.24 10.63 -2.70
CA ALA A 351 20.53 9.98 -3.98
C ALA A 351 20.17 10.85 -5.21
N ALA A 352 19.32 11.85 -5.06
CA ALA A 352 19.00 12.77 -6.15
C ALA A 352 20.18 13.66 -6.56
N ALA A 353 21.10 13.93 -5.63
CA ALA A 353 22.30 14.74 -5.88
C ALA A 353 23.49 13.93 -6.43
N MET A 354 23.39 12.61 -6.50
CA MET A 354 24.45 11.74 -7.01
C MET A 354 24.46 11.71 -8.54
N GLU A 355 25.60 11.34 -9.14
CA GLU A 355 25.72 11.12 -10.58
C GLU A 355 24.78 9.98 -11.03
N GLN A 356 23.94 10.26 -12.01
CA GLN A 356 22.89 9.35 -12.46
C GLN A 356 23.41 8.36 -13.49
N VAL A 357 22.96 7.11 -13.42
CA VAL A 357 23.15 6.12 -14.48
C VAL A 357 22.40 6.58 -15.73
N PRO A 358 22.98 6.44 -16.96
CA PRO A 358 22.31 6.79 -18.20
C PRO A 358 20.94 6.11 -18.34
N GLU A 359 19.98 6.83 -18.91
CA GLU A 359 18.58 6.38 -18.96
C GLU A 359 18.40 5.12 -19.80
N GLU A 360 19.12 5.01 -20.91
CA GLU A 360 19.13 3.83 -21.79
C GLU A 360 19.59 2.58 -21.03
N VAL A 361 20.63 2.69 -20.20
CA VAL A 361 21.14 1.59 -19.36
C VAL A 361 20.09 1.14 -18.33
N LYS A 362 19.40 2.11 -17.68
CA LYS A 362 18.32 1.80 -16.74
C LYS A 362 17.19 1.05 -17.42
N VAL A 363 16.82 1.47 -18.63
CA VAL A 363 15.71 0.84 -19.41
C VAL A 363 16.08 -0.59 -19.77
N GLU A 364 17.30 -0.83 -20.28
CA GLU A 364 17.77 -2.16 -20.68
C GLU A 364 17.84 -3.12 -19.48
N ARG A 365 18.46 -2.67 -18.37
CA ARG A 365 18.56 -3.48 -17.14
C ARG A 365 17.18 -3.78 -16.57
N LEU A 366 16.27 -2.80 -16.53
CA LEU A 366 14.92 -3.02 -16.03
C LEU A 366 14.17 -4.05 -16.88
N ALA A 367 14.26 -3.97 -18.22
CA ALA A 367 13.63 -4.93 -19.10
C ALA A 367 14.15 -6.35 -18.87
N THR A 368 15.47 -6.51 -18.72
CA THR A 368 16.12 -7.80 -18.44
C THR A 368 15.63 -8.38 -17.10
N LEU A 369 15.59 -7.57 -16.05
CA LEU A 369 15.08 -8.01 -14.73
C LEU A 369 13.61 -8.40 -14.81
N GLN A 370 12.77 -7.59 -15.46
CA GLN A 370 11.34 -7.86 -15.60
C GLN A 370 11.05 -9.15 -16.34
N GLN A 371 11.86 -9.48 -17.35
CA GLN A 371 11.73 -10.75 -18.06
C GLN A 371 12.00 -11.96 -17.13
N GLU A 372 13.05 -11.90 -16.30
CA GLU A 372 13.32 -12.97 -15.34
C GLU A 372 12.24 -13.08 -14.27
N LEU A 373 11.77 -11.95 -13.72
CA LEU A 373 10.70 -11.93 -12.73
C LEU A 373 9.36 -12.45 -13.29
N ALA A 374 9.01 -12.06 -14.53
CA ALA A 374 7.80 -12.55 -15.19
C ALA A 374 7.85 -14.07 -15.43
N LYS A 375 9.02 -14.59 -15.82
CA LYS A 375 9.25 -16.02 -15.95
C LYS A 375 9.02 -16.75 -14.61
N GLN A 376 9.60 -16.27 -13.52
CA GLN A 376 9.45 -16.88 -12.20
C GLN A 376 8.00 -16.83 -11.70
N GLN A 377 7.31 -15.72 -11.90
CA GLN A 377 5.88 -15.61 -11.55
C GLN A 377 5.04 -16.62 -12.34
N PHE A 378 5.30 -16.77 -13.64
CA PHE A 378 4.60 -17.75 -14.46
C PHE A 378 4.89 -19.18 -14.02
N GLU A 379 6.17 -19.53 -13.72
CA GLU A 379 6.55 -20.83 -13.19
C GLU A 379 5.84 -21.13 -11.86
N GLN A 380 5.71 -20.14 -10.97
CA GLN A 380 4.94 -20.25 -9.73
C GLN A 380 3.45 -20.54 -10.00
N ASN A 381 2.87 -19.87 -11.00
CA ASN A 381 1.48 -20.11 -11.39
C ASN A 381 1.31 -21.54 -11.97
N VAL A 382 2.23 -21.98 -12.82
CA VAL A 382 2.22 -23.35 -13.39
C VAL A 382 2.35 -24.40 -12.27
N ALA A 383 3.21 -24.17 -11.28
CA ALA A 383 3.36 -25.08 -10.14
C ALA A 383 2.11 -25.19 -9.25
N SER A 384 1.13 -24.31 -9.45
CA SER A 384 -0.16 -24.34 -8.74
C SER A 384 -1.21 -25.18 -9.46
N VAL A 385 -1.02 -25.49 -10.75
CA VAL A 385 -1.99 -26.27 -11.53
C VAL A 385 -2.13 -27.69 -10.96
N GLY A 386 -3.36 -28.15 -10.79
CA GLY A 386 -3.73 -29.42 -10.17
C GLY A 386 -3.89 -29.35 -8.65
N LYS A 387 -3.45 -28.29 -7.98
CA LYS A 387 -3.62 -28.10 -6.54
C LYS A 387 -5.00 -27.57 -6.21
N VAL A 388 -5.52 -27.99 -5.06
CA VAL A 388 -6.71 -27.41 -4.44
C VAL A 388 -6.24 -26.36 -3.44
N MET A 389 -6.79 -25.17 -3.54
CA MET A 389 -6.43 -24.04 -2.69
C MET A 389 -7.69 -23.32 -2.18
N PRO A 390 -7.74 -22.93 -0.90
CA PRO A 390 -8.79 -22.07 -0.39
C PRO A 390 -8.61 -20.66 -0.99
N VAL A 391 -9.57 -20.19 -1.79
CA VAL A 391 -9.56 -18.88 -2.44
C VAL A 391 -10.53 -17.95 -1.73
N LEU A 392 -10.06 -16.79 -1.28
CA LEU A 392 -10.94 -15.73 -0.80
C LEU A 392 -11.37 -14.89 -2.01
N PHE A 393 -12.67 -14.93 -2.35
CA PHE A 393 -13.22 -14.08 -3.40
C PHE A 393 -13.52 -12.69 -2.86
N GLU A 394 -12.98 -11.65 -3.51
CA GLU A 394 -12.95 -10.30 -2.97
C GLU A 394 -13.93 -9.35 -3.67
N LYS A 395 -14.09 -9.48 -4.97
CA LYS A 395 -14.81 -8.51 -5.79
C LYS A 395 -15.18 -9.03 -7.17
N ASP A 396 -16.01 -8.24 -7.87
CA ASP A 396 -16.27 -8.42 -9.30
C ASP A 396 -14.99 -8.32 -10.12
N GLY A 397 -14.91 -9.10 -11.18
CA GLY A 397 -13.86 -9.06 -12.18
C GLY A 397 -14.05 -7.89 -13.17
N LYS A 398 -13.15 -7.82 -14.17
CA LYS A 398 -13.20 -6.79 -15.21
C LYS A 398 -14.40 -6.94 -16.16
N PHE A 399 -14.87 -8.15 -16.36
CA PHE A 399 -15.97 -8.48 -17.28
C PHE A 399 -17.20 -8.92 -16.48
N GLU A 400 -18.38 -8.74 -17.05
CA GLU A 400 -19.63 -9.19 -16.44
C GLU A 400 -19.61 -10.71 -16.20
N GLY A 401 -20.11 -11.15 -15.05
CA GLY A 401 -20.08 -12.57 -14.64
C GLY A 401 -18.74 -13.04 -14.05
N HIS A 402 -17.68 -12.23 -14.13
CA HIS A 402 -16.39 -12.60 -13.56
C HIS A 402 -16.27 -12.16 -12.12
N ILE A 403 -15.64 -13.00 -11.29
CA ILE A 403 -15.19 -12.63 -9.94
C ILE A 403 -13.70 -12.86 -9.78
N VAL A 404 -13.11 -12.14 -8.85
CA VAL A 404 -11.68 -12.22 -8.53
C VAL A 404 -11.46 -12.52 -7.07
N GLY A 405 -10.56 -13.46 -6.81
CA GLY A 405 -10.13 -13.81 -5.48
C GLY A 405 -8.62 -13.93 -5.36
N LYS A 406 -8.17 -14.29 -4.16
CA LYS A 406 -6.76 -14.50 -3.81
C LYS A 406 -6.55 -15.85 -3.14
N THR A 407 -5.50 -16.56 -3.60
CA THR A 407 -4.99 -17.74 -2.90
C THR A 407 -4.26 -17.34 -1.60
N PRO A 408 -3.93 -18.27 -0.70
CA PRO A 408 -3.04 -18.00 0.43
C PRO A 408 -1.70 -17.39 0.03
N TYR A 409 -1.22 -17.71 -1.17
CA TYR A 409 0.06 -17.24 -1.75
C TYR A 409 -0.05 -15.92 -2.52
N MET A 410 -1.13 -15.17 -2.36
CA MET A 410 -1.40 -13.88 -3.02
C MET A 410 -1.60 -13.95 -4.55
N GLN A 411 -1.68 -15.15 -5.14
CA GLN A 411 -2.00 -15.30 -6.56
C GLN A 411 -3.44 -14.86 -6.82
N SER A 412 -3.64 -14.07 -7.88
CA SER A 412 -4.98 -13.71 -8.36
C SER A 412 -5.65 -14.91 -9.01
N VAL A 413 -6.89 -15.21 -8.60
CA VAL A 413 -7.74 -16.23 -9.21
C VAL A 413 -8.90 -15.55 -9.91
N TYR A 414 -9.05 -15.81 -11.21
CA TYR A 414 -10.19 -15.35 -12.00
C TYR A 414 -11.14 -16.52 -12.22
N MET A 415 -12.43 -16.28 -11.96
CA MET A 415 -13.49 -17.24 -12.24
C MET A 415 -14.52 -16.58 -13.14
N GLU A 416 -15.02 -17.37 -14.10
CA GLU A 416 -16.05 -16.97 -15.05
C GLU A 416 -17.35 -17.71 -14.72
N ASP A 417 -18.48 -17.08 -14.96
CA ASP A 417 -19.83 -17.67 -14.84
C ASP A 417 -20.13 -18.29 -13.46
N VAL A 418 -19.48 -17.79 -12.40
CA VAL A 418 -19.76 -18.16 -11.02
C VAL A 418 -20.52 -17.05 -10.32
N GLY A 419 -21.46 -17.44 -9.45
CA GLY A 419 -22.34 -16.46 -8.80
C GLY A 419 -21.59 -15.48 -7.91
N LYS A 420 -21.97 -14.18 -7.95
CA LYS A 420 -21.46 -13.12 -7.05
C LYS A 420 -21.65 -13.44 -5.56
N SER A 421 -22.51 -14.41 -5.22
CA SER A 421 -22.73 -14.90 -3.85
C SER A 421 -21.49 -15.50 -3.21
N LEU A 422 -20.43 -15.76 -3.97
CA LEU A 422 -19.12 -16.21 -3.48
C LEU A 422 -18.23 -15.08 -2.97
N ILE A 423 -18.49 -13.84 -3.36
CA ILE A 423 -17.74 -12.68 -2.84
C ILE A 423 -17.90 -12.60 -1.32
N GLY A 424 -16.80 -12.46 -0.61
CA GLY A 424 -16.72 -12.51 0.84
C GLY A 424 -16.53 -13.91 1.43
N LYS A 425 -16.44 -14.95 0.60
CA LYS A 425 -16.27 -16.34 1.05
C LYS A 425 -14.90 -16.88 0.68
N ILE A 426 -14.42 -17.80 1.52
CA ILE A 426 -13.28 -18.66 1.22
C ILE A 426 -13.83 -19.98 0.69
N VAL A 427 -13.43 -20.36 -0.52
CA VAL A 427 -13.94 -21.54 -1.22
C VAL A 427 -12.76 -22.33 -1.78
N ASP A 428 -12.82 -23.64 -1.69
CA ASP A 428 -11.81 -24.52 -2.27
C ASP A 428 -11.92 -24.54 -3.80
N VAL A 429 -10.84 -24.16 -4.47
CA VAL A 429 -10.73 -24.10 -5.93
C VAL A 429 -9.60 -25.03 -6.37
N LYS A 430 -9.90 -25.95 -7.28
CA LYS A 430 -8.88 -26.72 -8.00
C LYS A 430 -8.36 -25.87 -9.13
N ILE A 431 -7.08 -25.49 -9.05
CA ILE A 431 -6.44 -24.69 -10.10
C ILE A 431 -6.26 -25.56 -11.36
N THR A 432 -6.85 -25.12 -12.47
CA THR A 432 -6.82 -25.90 -13.73
C THR A 432 -5.92 -25.27 -14.79
N LYS A 433 -5.66 -23.95 -14.71
CA LYS A 433 -4.86 -23.23 -15.72
C LYS A 433 -4.06 -22.10 -15.12
N ALA A 434 -2.80 -21.96 -15.55
CA ALA A 434 -1.93 -20.83 -15.28
C ALA A 434 -2.00 -19.80 -16.41
N LEU A 435 -2.05 -18.53 -16.01
CA LEU A 435 -1.91 -17.36 -16.87
C LEU A 435 -0.63 -16.60 -16.48
N ALA A 436 -0.24 -15.60 -17.25
CA ALA A 436 1.01 -14.86 -17.00
C ALA A 436 1.09 -14.29 -15.57
N THR A 437 0.00 -13.67 -15.06
CA THR A 437 -0.03 -13.00 -13.76
C THR A 437 -1.14 -13.51 -12.82
N SER A 438 -1.83 -14.58 -13.19
CA SER A 438 -2.98 -15.12 -12.47
C SER A 438 -3.17 -16.60 -12.74
N VAL A 439 -4.14 -17.19 -12.05
CA VAL A 439 -4.59 -18.55 -12.28
C VAL A 439 -6.11 -18.60 -12.42
N THR A 440 -6.65 -19.67 -12.96
CA THR A 440 -8.09 -19.97 -12.95
C THR A 440 -8.31 -21.43 -12.59
N GLY A 441 -9.51 -21.80 -12.20
CA GLY A 441 -9.81 -23.13 -11.73
C GLY A 441 -11.29 -23.46 -11.70
N GLU A 442 -11.63 -24.50 -10.99
CA GLU A 442 -12.99 -25.01 -10.77
C GLU A 442 -13.27 -25.08 -9.27
N ILE A 443 -14.50 -24.70 -8.88
CA ILE A 443 -14.98 -24.84 -7.49
C ILE A 443 -15.24 -26.31 -7.21
N LEU A 444 -14.86 -26.78 -6.01
CA LEU A 444 -15.10 -28.15 -5.56
C LEU A 444 -16.40 -28.27 -4.78
#